data_73a3a2b28fffea42a191468fd7f645a1
#
_entry.id   73a3a2b28fffea42a191468fd7f645a1
#
_cell.length_a   1.000
_cell.length_b   1.000
_cell.length_c   1.000
_cell.angle_alpha   90.00
_cell.angle_beta   90.00
_cell.angle_gamma   90.00
#
_symmetry.space_group_name_H-M   'P 1'
#
loop_
_entity.id
_entity.type
_entity.pdbx_description
1 polymer ?
#
loop_
_entity_poly.entity_id
_entity_poly.type
_entity_poly.pdbx_seq_one_letter_code
_entity_poly.pdbx_strand_id
1 'polypeptide(L)'
;MDTRWTAVLVEKFGHSFSGYDLHTGTRRFTVALPEYPHEFAIDRDRLLGYVGHYGVQTFAHPGDGGAAVIAVDLARGQRHGVLDCAPWHRIHGLQIDAQGRVYALSERDNMLLVFEAPSARQTPDRAVPSGGVKSHLCVLSRDGRRAYVTSLLSHTVTLVHPHDATRPPLAARAGRRPEGCCLSPDESLLYVASRDEHRITRLDAHTLAESGTAETGEDPTRLYWSPCNRLIALNYGERSLRFFDPYTMAELARVDTGAKPIALAFHPADPGHAWLALNDDSVGVLDLRTLALRHAFATGKEPDGLAILALPQP
;
A
#
# COMPACT_ATOMS: atom_id res chain seq x y z
N MET A 1 -14.01 -26.09 -6.38
CA MET A 1 -13.54 -25.94 -4.98
C MET A 1 -14.32 -24.80 -4.35
N ASP A 2 -14.86 -25.02 -3.17
CA ASP A 2 -15.49 -23.94 -2.42
C ASP A 2 -14.44 -22.90 -2.05
N THR A 3 -14.74 -21.64 -2.34
CA THR A 3 -13.86 -20.51 -2.00
C THR A 3 -14.49 -19.69 -0.88
N ARG A 4 -13.62 -19.11 -0.02
CA ARG A 4 -14.04 -18.15 1.02
C ARG A 4 -13.34 -16.83 0.87
N TRP A 5 -14.08 -15.78 1.12
CA TRP A 5 -13.51 -14.45 1.22
C TRP A 5 -12.58 -14.37 2.43
N THR A 6 -11.38 -13.93 2.18
CA THR A 6 -10.30 -13.89 3.17
C THR A 6 -9.68 -12.49 3.17
N ALA A 7 -9.56 -11.91 4.35
CA ALA A 7 -8.73 -10.76 4.59
C ALA A 7 -7.29 -11.25 4.82
N VAL A 8 -6.33 -10.79 4.03
CA VAL A 8 -4.92 -11.04 4.25
C VAL A 8 -4.22 -9.75 4.65
N LEU A 9 -3.32 -9.82 5.61
CA LEU A 9 -2.64 -8.65 6.18
C LEU A 9 -1.28 -9.02 6.77
N VAL A 10 -0.39 -8.04 6.82
CA VAL A 10 0.85 -8.11 7.58
C VAL A 10 0.53 -7.77 9.03
N GLU A 11 1.08 -8.52 9.97
CA GLU A 11 1.09 -8.24 11.40
C GLU A 11 2.51 -7.77 11.75
N LYS A 12 2.76 -6.46 11.63
CA LYS A 12 4.09 -5.87 11.64
C LYS A 12 4.90 -6.19 12.89
N PHE A 13 4.30 -6.02 14.07
CA PHE A 13 4.91 -6.34 15.36
C PHE A 13 4.67 -7.79 15.76
N GLY A 14 3.82 -8.53 15.05
CA GLY A 14 3.66 -9.97 15.14
C GLY A 14 4.67 -10.72 14.28
N HIS A 15 5.40 -10.02 13.40
CA HIS A 15 6.37 -10.58 12.46
C HIS A 15 5.76 -11.71 11.63
N SER A 16 4.56 -11.47 11.10
CA SER A 16 3.81 -12.49 10.38
C SER A 16 2.96 -11.92 9.24
N PHE A 17 2.53 -12.82 8.36
CA PHE A 17 1.51 -12.56 7.36
C PHE A 17 0.38 -13.55 7.57
N SER A 18 -0.83 -13.06 7.78
CA SER A 18 -1.97 -13.86 8.22
C SER A 18 -3.17 -13.69 7.31
N GLY A 19 -3.96 -14.76 7.19
CA GLY A 19 -5.26 -14.75 6.53
C GLY A 19 -6.39 -15.01 7.52
N TYR A 20 -7.47 -14.25 7.41
CA TYR A 20 -8.66 -14.35 8.25
C TYR A 20 -9.89 -14.56 7.38
N ASP A 21 -10.75 -15.49 7.77
CA ASP A 21 -12.07 -15.63 7.15
C ASP A 21 -12.87 -14.34 7.36
N LEU A 22 -13.29 -13.73 6.27
CA LEU A 22 -13.89 -12.40 6.31
C LEU A 22 -15.25 -12.37 7.00
N HIS A 23 -15.96 -13.51 7.02
CA HIS A 23 -17.28 -13.63 7.62
C HIS A 23 -17.22 -13.92 9.12
N THR A 24 -16.32 -14.82 9.54
CA THR A 24 -16.23 -15.27 10.93
C THR A 24 -15.14 -14.58 11.74
N GLY A 25 -14.18 -13.94 11.08
CA GLY A 25 -12.97 -13.39 11.71
C GLY A 25 -11.98 -14.46 12.18
N THR A 26 -12.25 -15.73 11.87
CA THR A 26 -11.36 -16.83 12.26
C THR A 26 -10.07 -16.81 11.46
N ARG A 27 -8.93 -16.90 12.15
CA ARG A 27 -7.62 -17.01 11.49
C ARG A 27 -7.52 -18.32 10.72
N ARG A 28 -7.27 -18.24 9.41
CA ARG A 28 -7.14 -19.38 8.50
C ARG A 28 -5.70 -19.90 8.41
N PHE A 29 -4.75 -18.97 8.40
CA PHE A 29 -3.33 -19.28 8.38
C PHE A 29 -2.51 -18.14 8.99
N THR A 30 -1.29 -18.46 9.38
CA THR A 30 -0.25 -17.50 9.74
C THR A 30 1.10 -18.00 9.22
N VAL A 31 1.82 -17.14 8.54
CA VAL A 31 3.17 -17.39 8.05
C VAL A 31 4.14 -16.49 8.82
N ALA A 32 5.08 -17.09 9.55
CA ALA A 32 6.12 -16.34 10.23
C ALA A 32 7.05 -15.68 9.22
N LEU A 33 7.37 -14.41 9.45
CA LEU A 33 8.23 -13.57 8.63
C LEU A 33 9.43 -13.06 9.44
N PRO A 34 10.49 -12.56 8.77
CA PRO A 34 11.53 -11.79 9.44
C PRO A 34 10.98 -10.56 10.14
N GLU A 35 11.75 -9.98 11.05
CA GLU A 35 11.36 -8.83 11.87
C GLU A 35 10.87 -7.64 11.04
N TYR A 36 9.81 -7.00 11.50
CA TYR A 36 9.20 -5.81 10.93
C TYR A 36 8.90 -5.92 9.43
N PRO A 37 8.10 -6.94 8.99
CA PRO A 37 7.53 -6.92 7.65
C PRO A 37 6.62 -5.71 7.53
N HIS A 38 6.46 -5.18 6.32
CA HIS A 38 5.65 -3.97 6.13
C HIS A 38 4.66 -4.13 4.98
N GLU A 39 4.85 -3.44 3.88
CA GLU A 39 3.94 -3.47 2.74
C GLU A 39 3.93 -4.82 2.01
N PHE A 40 2.85 -5.09 1.29
CA PHE A 40 2.76 -6.26 0.44
C PHE A 40 1.97 -6.00 -0.85
N ALA A 41 2.18 -6.86 -1.84
CA ALA A 41 1.41 -6.91 -3.07
C ALA A 41 0.87 -8.33 -3.31
N ILE A 42 -0.27 -8.45 -4.01
CA ILE A 42 -0.95 -9.72 -4.26
C ILE A 42 -1.01 -10.01 -5.75
N ASP A 43 -0.42 -11.12 -6.16
CA ASP A 43 -0.71 -11.77 -7.44
C ASP A 43 -2.00 -12.61 -7.27
N ARG A 44 -3.10 -12.07 -7.76
CA ARG A 44 -4.42 -12.70 -7.61
C ARG A 44 -4.58 -13.94 -8.49
N ASP A 45 -3.89 -13.99 -9.61
CA ASP A 45 -3.98 -15.08 -10.57
C ASP A 45 -3.22 -16.32 -10.08
N ARG A 46 -2.05 -16.08 -9.44
CA ARG A 46 -1.22 -17.14 -8.88
C ARG A 46 -1.47 -17.40 -7.39
N LEU A 47 -2.31 -16.60 -6.75
CA LEU A 47 -2.57 -16.61 -5.31
C LEU A 47 -1.26 -16.53 -4.50
N LEU A 48 -0.40 -15.61 -4.89
CA LEU A 48 0.86 -15.31 -4.18
C LEU A 48 0.80 -13.93 -3.53
N GLY A 49 1.22 -13.87 -2.27
CA GLY A 49 1.50 -12.61 -1.57
C GLY A 49 3.00 -12.35 -1.57
N TYR A 50 3.41 -11.14 -1.90
CA TYR A 50 4.80 -10.68 -1.84
C TYR A 50 4.92 -9.64 -0.73
N VAL A 51 5.69 -9.94 0.33
CA VAL A 51 5.79 -9.12 1.54
C VAL A 51 7.19 -8.54 1.66
N GLY A 52 7.28 -7.23 1.80
CA GLY A 52 8.55 -6.52 1.98
C GLY A 52 9.16 -6.75 3.36
N HIS A 53 10.42 -7.16 3.41
CA HIS A 53 11.19 -7.19 4.63
C HIS A 53 11.79 -5.81 4.90
N TYR A 54 11.08 -5.00 5.68
CA TYR A 54 11.55 -3.67 6.05
C TYR A 54 12.69 -3.74 7.08
N GLY A 55 12.56 -4.63 8.08
CA GLY A 55 13.62 -4.98 9.02
C GLY A 55 13.95 -3.91 10.06
N VAL A 56 13.16 -2.83 10.15
CA VAL A 56 13.25 -1.80 11.19
C VAL A 56 11.87 -1.37 11.64
N GLN A 57 11.75 -0.90 12.85
CA GLN A 57 10.46 -0.59 13.46
C GLN A 57 9.73 0.57 12.76
N THR A 58 10.45 1.66 12.44
CA THR A 58 9.92 2.82 11.72
C THR A 58 11.00 3.42 10.82
N PHE A 59 10.61 4.34 9.94
CA PHE A 59 11.55 5.06 9.08
C PHE A 59 12.63 5.84 9.85
N ALA A 60 12.39 6.18 11.12
CA ALA A 60 13.33 6.93 11.96
C ALA A 60 14.37 6.04 12.67
N HIS A 61 14.14 4.72 12.74
CA HIS A 61 15.09 3.81 13.39
C HIS A 61 16.38 3.69 12.59
N PRO A 62 17.55 3.63 13.28
CA PRO A 62 18.83 3.35 12.64
C PRO A 62 18.90 1.90 12.15
N GLY A 63 19.92 1.60 11.34
CA GLY A 63 20.21 0.25 10.82
C GLY A 63 19.91 0.12 9.35
N ASP A 64 20.41 -0.97 8.76
CA ASP A 64 20.27 -1.23 7.33
C ASP A 64 18.86 -1.70 6.96
N GLY A 65 18.22 -2.46 7.85
CA GLY A 65 16.93 -3.10 7.58
C GLY A 65 17.05 -4.36 6.72
N GLY A 66 15.92 -4.87 6.27
CA GLY A 66 15.86 -6.10 5.48
C GLY A 66 16.12 -5.86 3.98
N ALA A 67 16.59 -6.90 3.30
CA ALA A 67 16.93 -6.89 1.88
C ALA A 67 16.24 -8.04 1.13
N ALA A 68 14.95 -8.26 1.38
CA ALA A 68 14.21 -9.36 0.77
C ALA A 68 12.73 -9.03 0.56
N VAL A 69 12.12 -9.69 -0.40
CA VAL A 69 10.66 -9.84 -0.50
C VAL A 69 10.32 -11.30 -0.27
N ILE A 70 9.44 -11.58 0.68
CA ILE A 70 9.02 -12.93 1.03
C ILE A 70 7.78 -13.28 0.21
N ALA A 71 7.84 -14.31 -0.60
CA ALA A 71 6.70 -14.84 -1.32
C ALA A 71 5.94 -15.87 -0.46
N VAL A 72 4.62 -15.73 -0.38
CA VAL A 72 3.71 -16.57 0.40
C VAL A 72 2.65 -17.18 -0.53
N ASP A 73 2.51 -18.50 -0.50
CA ASP A 73 1.40 -19.22 -1.14
C ASP A 73 0.13 -19.03 -0.29
N LEU A 74 -0.79 -18.23 -0.80
CA LEU A 74 -2.02 -17.87 -0.08
C LEU A 74 -3.03 -19.01 -0.01
N ALA A 75 -3.00 -19.92 -1.00
CA ALA A 75 -3.88 -21.07 -1.03
C ALA A 75 -3.49 -22.10 0.04
N ARG A 76 -2.18 -22.25 0.29
CA ARG A 76 -1.65 -23.17 1.29
C ARG A 76 -1.35 -22.53 2.64
N GLY A 77 -1.29 -21.18 2.70
CA GLY A 77 -0.92 -20.45 3.91
C GLY A 77 0.52 -20.74 4.36
N GLN A 78 1.47 -20.80 3.43
CA GLN A 78 2.86 -21.14 3.73
C GLN A 78 3.84 -20.33 2.89
N ARG A 79 5.09 -20.23 3.35
CA ARG A 79 6.16 -19.57 2.60
C ARG A 79 6.40 -20.30 1.27
N HIS A 80 6.40 -19.54 0.17
CA HIS A 80 6.64 -20.03 -1.17
C HIS A 80 8.10 -19.87 -1.60
N GLY A 81 8.71 -18.70 -1.29
CA GLY A 81 10.07 -18.38 -1.69
C GLY A 81 10.54 -17.02 -1.16
N VAL A 82 11.66 -16.57 -1.68
CA VAL A 82 12.27 -15.27 -1.35
C VAL A 82 12.80 -14.65 -2.63
N LEU A 83 12.52 -13.37 -2.83
CA LEU A 83 13.22 -12.55 -3.81
C LEU A 83 14.35 -11.82 -3.06
N ASP A 84 15.58 -12.01 -3.51
CA ASP A 84 16.77 -11.37 -2.94
C ASP A 84 16.91 -9.95 -3.50
N CYS A 85 16.84 -8.98 -2.62
CA CYS A 85 16.95 -7.57 -2.95
C CYS A 85 18.37 -7.00 -2.71
N ALA A 86 19.31 -7.79 -2.19
CA ALA A 86 20.66 -7.28 -1.95
C ALA A 86 21.31 -6.72 -3.23
N PRO A 87 22.06 -5.61 -3.14
CA PRO A 87 22.50 -4.90 -1.92
C PRO A 87 21.52 -3.83 -1.39
N TRP A 88 20.27 -3.80 -1.86
CA TRP A 88 19.30 -2.78 -1.50
C TRP A 88 18.48 -3.19 -0.28
N HIS A 89 18.31 -2.26 0.66
CA HIS A 89 17.74 -2.53 1.98
C HIS A 89 16.50 -1.71 2.28
N ARG A 90 15.80 -2.06 3.37
CA ARG A 90 14.53 -1.47 3.82
C ARG A 90 13.48 -1.54 2.72
N ILE A 91 13.12 -2.76 2.36
CA ILE A 91 12.09 -2.99 1.34
C ILE A 91 10.73 -2.61 1.92
N HIS A 92 10.21 -1.47 1.44
CA HIS A 92 8.99 -0.86 1.95
C HIS A 92 7.84 -0.98 0.94
N GLY A 93 7.64 0.01 0.08
CA GLY A 93 6.54 0.02 -0.87
C GLY A 93 6.62 -1.14 -1.87
N LEU A 94 5.55 -1.91 -1.98
CA LEU A 94 5.43 -2.98 -2.96
C LEU A 94 4.23 -2.77 -3.87
N GLN A 95 4.41 -3.08 -5.14
CA GLN A 95 3.34 -3.08 -6.15
C GLN A 95 3.49 -4.28 -7.09
N ILE A 96 2.39 -4.63 -7.73
CA ILE A 96 2.36 -5.62 -8.79
C ILE A 96 1.53 -5.06 -9.96
N ASP A 97 1.98 -5.28 -11.18
CA ASP A 97 1.22 -4.86 -12.35
C ASP A 97 0.36 -5.99 -12.95
N ALA A 98 -0.37 -5.67 -14.01
CA ALA A 98 -1.26 -6.60 -14.69
C ALA A 98 -0.53 -7.78 -15.38
N GLN A 99 0.79 -7.72 -15.54
CA GLN A 99 1.63 -8.79 -16.07
C GLN A 99 2.20 -9.70 -14.97
N GLY A 100 1.95 -9.36 -13.70
CA GLY A 100 2.47 -10.09 -12.54
C GLY A 100 3.94 -9.78 -12.24
N ARG A 101 4.47 -8.64 -12.74
CA ARG A 101 5.80 -8.15 -12.38
C ARG A 101 5.73 -7.49 -11.01
N VAL A 102 6.69 -7.80 -10.15
CA VAL A 102 6.78 -7.24 -8.81
C VAL A 102 7.73 -6.06 -8.79
N TYR A 103 7.27 -4.99 -8.16
CA TYR A 103 8.03 -3.76 -7.94
C TYR A 103 8.24 -3.57 -6.45
N ALA A 104 9.48 -3.44 -6.02
CA ALA A 104 9.86 -3.31 -4.61
C ALA A 104 10.72 -2.06 -4.40
N LEU A 105 10.31 -1.22 -3.46
CA LEU A 105 10.98 0.05 -3.21
C LEU A 105 11.96 -0.10 -2.03
N SER A 106 13.25 0.12 -2.29
CA SER A 106 14.27 0.26 -1.26
C SER A 106 14.24 1.69 -0.71
N GLU A 107 13.74 1.85 0.51
CA GLU A 107 13.69 3.16 1.18
C GLU A 107 15.08 3.69 1.51
N ARG A 108 16.00 2.80 1.95
CA ARG A 108 17.35 3.19 2.32
C ARG A 108 18.16 3.68 1.13
N ASP A 109 18.06 2.98 0.01
CA ASP A 109 18.93 3.20 -1.12
C ASP A 109 18.27 4.01 -2.23
N ASN A 110 16.98 4.36 -2.05
CA ASN A 110 16.16 5.14 -3.00
C ASN A 110 16.13 4.51 -4.39
N MET A 111 15.87 3.22 -4.43
CA MET A 111 15.82 2.42 -5.66
C MET A 111 14.47 1.73 -5.80
N LEU A 112 13.94 1.70 -7.00
CA LEU A 112 12.82 0.86 -7.39
C LEU A 112 13.35 -0.39 -8.09
N LEU A 113 13.15 -1.55 -7.46
CA LEU A 113 13.56 -2.84 -7.96
C LEU A 113 12.42 -3.46 -8.77
N VAL A 114 12.72 -4.04 -9.92
CA VAL A 114 11.74 -4.68 -10.80
C VAL A 114 12.11 -6.15 -10.98
N PHE A 115 11.15 -7.03 -10.69
CA PHE A 115 11.23 -8.46 -10.92
C PHE A 115 10.25 -8.80 -12.05
N GLU A 116 10.76 -9.05 -13.25
CA GLU A 116 9.95 -9.33 -14.46
C GLU A 116 9.23 -10.68 -14.37
N ALA A 117 9.90 -11.66 -13.78
CA ALA A 117 9.39 -13.02 -13.61
C ALA A 117 9.72 -13.55 -12.21
N PRO A 118 9.05 -13.08 -11.14
CA PRO A 118 9.43 -13.37 -9.76
C PRO A 118 9.37 -14.86 -9.37
N SER A 119 8.63 -15.68 -10.13
CA SER A 119 8.59 -17.14 -9.95
C SER A 119 9.78 -17.86 -10.58
N ALA A 120 10.44 -17.26 -11.56
CA ALA A 120 11.56 -17.88 -12.29
C ALA A 120 12.92 -17.31 -11.88
N ARG A 121 12.97 -16.06 -11.40
CA ARG A 121 14.18 -15.36 -11.01
C ARG A 121 14.01 -14.67 -9.68
N GLN A 122 14.94 -14.93 -8.76
CA GLN A 122 14.89 -14.42 -7.39
C GLN A 122 15.63 -13.09 -7.17
N THR A 123 16.37 -12.60 -8.16
CA THR A 123 17.06 -11.29 -8.11
C THR A 123 16.38 -10.30 -9.04
N PRO A 124 16.44 -8.99 -8.75
CA PRO A 124 15.81 -8.00 -9.63
C PRO A 124 16.43 -8.01 -11.02
N ASP A 125 15.58 -7.87 -12.03
CA ASP A 125 16.00 -7.70 -13.42
C ASP A 125 16.49 -6.27 -13.67
N ARG A 126 15.96 -5.32 -12.89
CA ARG A 126 16.28 -3.90 -12.96
C ARG A 126 16.30 -3.28 -11.56
N ALA A 127 17.14 -2.27 -11.40
CA ALA A 127 17.13 -1.36 -10.26
C ALA A 127 17.19 0.06 -10.82
N VAL A 128 16.16 0.84 -10.58
CA VAL A 128 15.98 2.18 -11.17
C VAL A 128 15.98 3.20 -10.04
N PRO A 129 16.76 4.31 -10.13
CA PRO A 129 16.69 5.39 -9.15
C PRO A 129 15.26 5.92 -9.00
N SER A 130 14.76 6.01 -7.78
CA SER A 130 13.40 6.50 -7.48
C SER A 130 13.27 8.02 -7.54
N GLY A 131 14.38 8.75 -7.67
CA GLY A 131 14.43 10.20 -7.90
C GLY A 131 14.19 11.07 -6.67
N GLY A 132 14.16 10.50 -5.47
CA GLY A 132 13.96 11.24 -4.22
C GLY A 132 14.86 10.75 -3.10
N VAL A 133 14.63 11.25 -1.89
CA VAL A 133 15.33 10.83 -0.67
C VAL A 133 14.32 10.28 0.32
N LYS A 134 14.59 9.08 0.83
CA LYS A 134 13.69 8.30 1.69
C LYS A 134 12.39 7.94 0.94
N SER A 135 12.57 7.24 -0.17
CA SER A 135 11.49 6.78 -1.03
C SER A 135 10.66 5.71 -0.32
N HIS A 136 9.39 6.02 -0.05
CA HIS A 136 8.60 5.29 0.95
C HIS A 136 7.49 4.46 0.35
N LEU A 137 6.59 5.08 -0.39
CA LEU A 137 5.50 4.39 -1.08
C LEU A 137 5.52 4.69 -2.57
N CYS A 138 4.85 3.85 -3.33
CA CYS A 138 4.63 4.08 -4.74
C CYS A 138 3.26 3.56 -5.19
N VAL A 139 2.77 4.12 -6.29
CA VAL A 139 1.65 3.59 -7.07
C VAL A 139 2.09 3.43 -8.51
N LEU A 140 1.61 2.38 -9.19
CA LEU A 140 1.91 2.09 -10.59
C LEU A 140 0.73 2.43 -11.50
N SER A 141 1.03 2.83 -12.75
CA SER A 141 0.06 2.64 -13.83
C SER A 141 -0.24 1.15 -14.02
N ARG A 142 -1.42 0.82 -14.51
CA ARG A 142 -1.87 -0.57 -14.68
C ARG A 142 -0.94 -1.41 -15.56
N ASP A 143 -0.30 -0.76 -16.54
CA ASP A 143 0.67 -1.41 -17.44
C ASP A 143 2.11 -1.47 -16.87
N GLY A 144 2.35 -0.93 -15.68
CA GLY A 144 3.66 -0.87 -15.01
C GLY A 144 4.68 0.07 -15.67
N ARG A 145 4.28 0.85 -16.69
CA ARG A 145 5.21 1.75 -17.41
C ARG A 145 5.52 3.04 -16.66
N ARG A 146 4.68 3.40 -15.70
CA ARG A 146 4.84 4.59 -14.85
C ARG A 146 4.75 4.18 -13.38
N ALA A 147 5.70 4.63 -12.60
CA ALA A 147 5.70 4.52 -11.14
C ALA A 147 5.75 5.93 -10.54
N TYR A 148 4.89 6.19 -9.58
CA TYR A 148 4.87 7.46 -8.84
C TYR A 148 5.34 7.19 -7.43
N VAL A 149 6.52 7.68 -7.09
CA VAL A 149 7.20 7.41 -5.82
C VAL A 149 7.12 8.62 -4.91
N THR A 150 6.57 8.45 -3.72
CA THR A 150 6.60 9.48 -2.67
C THR A 150 7.88 9.36 -1.83
N SER A 151 8.53 10.49 -1.57
CA SER A 151 9.82 10.54 -0.88
C SER A 151 9.74 11.49 0.31
N LEU A 152 9.86 10.93 1.54
CA LEU A 152 9.57 11.62 2.80
C LEU A 152 10.50 12.80 3.07
N LEU A 153 11.81 12.69 2.77
CA LEU A 153 12.80 13.70 3.14
C LEU A 153 13.11 14.71 2.04
N SER A 154 12.96 14.34 0.77
CA SER A 154 13.02 15.31 -0.33
C SER A 154 11.71 16.08 -0.52
N HIS A 155 10.62 15.64 0.13
CA HIS A 155 9.30 16.27 0.03
C HIS A 155 8.76 16.29 -1.41
N THR A 156 9.00 15.21 -2.15
CA THR A 156 8.66 15.10 -3.56
C THR A 156 7.81 13.87 -3.85
N VAL A 157 7.02 13.96 -4.90
CA VAL A 157 6.59 12.80 -5.67
C VAL A 157 7.35 12.77 -6.98
N THR A 158 7.79 11.59 -7.40
CA THR A 158 8.61 11.41 -8.61
C THR A 158 7.94 10.42 -9.55
N LEU A 159 7.73 10.83 -10.80
CA LEU A 159 7.34 9.95 -11.91
C LEU A 159 8.60 9.27 -12.45
N VAL A 160 8.64 7.97 -12.35
CA VAL A 160 9.71 7.09 -12.85
C VAL A 160 9.16 6.20 -13.96
N HIS A 161 9.99 5.89 -14.95
CA HIS A 161 9.67 4.97 -16.04
C HIS A 161 10.52 3.68 -15.88
N PRO A 162 10.05 2.66 -15.14
CA PRO A 162 10.88 1.53 -14.73
C PRO A 162 11.45 0.71 -15.89
N HIS A 163 10.82 0.78 -17.08
CA HIS A 163 11.19 0.03 -18.27
C HIS A 163 11.84 0.87 -19.37
N ASP A 164 12.04 2.17 -19.13
CA ASP A 164 12.62 3.10 -20.13
C ASP A 164 13.70 3.98 -19.48
N ALA A 165 14.94 3.48 -19.52
CA ALA A 165 16.11 4.18 -18.94
C ALA A 165 16.49 5.48 -19.72
N THR A 166 15.89 5.73 -20.87
CA THR A 166 16.12 6.97 -21.63
C THR A 166 15.30 8.15 -21.10
N ARG A 167 14.27 7.87 -20.30
CA ARG A 167 13.41 8.86 -19.68
C ARG A 167 13.92 9.19 -18.27
N PRO A 168 14.41 10.40 -18.01
CA PRO A 168 14.82 10.80 -16.68
C PRO A 168 13.59 10.89 -15.76
N PRO A 169 13.78 10.63 -14.45
CA PRO A 169 12.72 10.86 -13.46
C PRO A 169 12.25 12.32 -13.46
N LEU A 170 10.95 12.52 -13.39
CA LEU A 170 10.34 13.85 -13.23
C LEU A 170 9.85 13.98 -11.79
N ALA A 171 10.39 14.95 -11.04
CA ALA A 171 10.01 15.19 -9.66
C ALA A 171 9.24 16.50 -9.50
N ALA A 172 8.21 16.48 -8.64
CA ALA A 172 7.48 17.66 -8.22
C ALA A 172 7.33 17.69 -6.69
N ARG A 173 7.18 18.87 -6.12
CA ARG A 173 6.80 19.03 -4.73
C ARG A 173 5.32 18.70 -4.57
N ALA A 174 4.98 17.93 -3.53
CA ALA A 174 3.61 17.58 -3.20
C ALA A 174 3.28 17.85 -1.71
N GLY A 175 3.97 18.83 -1.12
CA GLY A 175 3.90 19.16 0.30
C GLY A 175 4.97 18.45 1.12
N ARG A 176 5.00 18.72 2.44
CA ARG A 176 6.03 18.16 3.35
C ARG A 176 5.68 16.74 3.78
N ARG A 177 6.65 15.83 3.70
CA ARG A 177 6.53 14.40 4.00
C ARG A 177 5.36 13.75 3.25
N PRO A 178 5.38 13.74 1.90
CA PRO A 178 4.36 13.02 1.13
C PRO A 178 4.50 11.52 1.37
N GLU A 179 3.38 10.83 1.66
CA GLU A 179 3.37 9.39 1.91
C GLU A 179 2.32 8.69 1.04
N GLY A 180 1.04 8.74 1.41
CA GLY A 180 -0.01 8.08 0.65
C GLY A 180 -0.21 8.70 -0.73
N CYS A 181 -0.34 7.85 -1.75
CA CYS A 181 -0.70 8.30 -3.08
C CYS A 181 -1.64 7.30 -3.77
N CYS A 182 -2.49 7.79 -4.67
CA CYS A 182 -3.29 6.95 -5.55
C CYS A 182 -3.55 7.61 -6.89
N LEU A 183 -3.74 6.80 -7.94
CA LEU A 183 -4.17 7.25 -9.26
C LEU A 183 -5.69 7.25 -9.38
N SER A 184 -6.23 8.15 -10.21
CA SER A 184 -7.60 8.01 -10.71
C SER A 184 -7.76 6.74 -11.57
N PRO A 185 -8.96 6.19 -11.74
CA PRO A 185 -9.19 4.97 -12.52
C PRO A 185 -8.76 5.06 -13.99
N ASP A 186 -8.79 6.27 -14.57
CA ASP A 186 -8.33 6.58 -15.93
C ASP A 186 -6.83 6.92 -15.99
N GLU A 187 -6.16 6.93 -14.82
CA GLU A 187 -4.75 7.24 -14.66
C GLU A 187 -4.32 8.63 -15.16
N SER A 188 -5.26 9.57 -15.26
CA SER A 188 -4.98 10.95 -15.65
C SER A 188 -4.59 11.85 -14.49
N LEU A 189 -5.03 11.51 -13.27
CA LEU A 189 -4.78 12.26 -12.04
C LEU A 189 -4.04 11.43 -11.00
N LEU A 190 -3.13 12.08 -10.30
CA LEU A 190 -2.43 11.54 -9.15
C LEU A 190 -2.79 12.36 -7.91
N TYR A 191 -3.14 11.69 -6.82
CA TYR A 191 -3.40 12.30 -5.52
C TYR A 191 -2.28 11.93 -4.56
N VAL A 192 -1.78 12.89 -3.80
CA VAL A 192 -0.68 12.71 -2.85
C VAL A 192 -1.06 13.34 -1.52
N ALA A 193 -0.95 12.58 -0.44
CA ALA A 193 -1.17 13.06 0.93
C ALA A 193 0.14 13.50 1.57
N SER A 194 0.16 14.69 2.16
CA SER A 194 1.31 15.29 2.84
C SER A 194 1.08 15.32 4.33
N ARG A 195 1.86 14.50 5.06
CA ARG A 195 1.68 14.22 6.50
C ARG A 195 1.79 15.49 7.37
N ASP A 196 2.83 16.31 7.13
CA ASP A 196 3.13 17.47 7.97
C ASP A 196 2.32 18.72 7.58
N GLU A 197 1.61 18.68 6.44
CA GLU A 197 0.76 19.80 6.00
C GLU A 197 -0.73 19.46 6.07
N HIS A 198 -1.09 18.23 6.45
CA HIS A 198 -2.48 17.77 6.57
C HIS A 198 -3.28 18.07 5.32
N ARG A 199 -2.67 17.80 4.15
CA ARG A 199 -3.16 18.22 2.84
C ARG A 199 -3.10 17.09 1.83
N ILE A 200 -4.05 17.07 0.92
CA ILE A 200 -4.03 16.28 -0.31
C ILE A 200 -3.73 17.22 -1.47
N THR A 201 -2.76 16.86 -2.29
CA THR A 201 -2.44 17.56 -3.55
C THR A 201 -2.87 16.69 -4.72
N ARG A 202 -3.63 17.25 -5.65
CA ARG A 202 -3.99 16.62 -6.92
C ARG A 202 -3.08 17.14 -8.03
N LEU A 203 -2.48 16.22 -8.76
CA LEU A 203 -1.53 16.47 -9.83
C LEU A 203 -2.03 15.85 -11.14
N ASP A 204 -1.68 16.44 -12.25
CA ASP A 204 -1.73 15.76 -13.55
C ASP A 204 -0.71 14.60 -13.53
N ALA A 205 -1.13 13.39 -13.87
CA ALA A 205 -0.30 12.21 -13.73
C ALA A 205 0.85 12.14 -14.80
N HIS A 206 0.82 12.92 -15.84
CA HIS A 206 1.85 12.93 -16.89
C HIS A 206 2.91 14.00 -16.67
N THR A 207 2.49 15.14 -16.18
CA THR A 207 3.35 16.34 -16.05
C THR A 207 3.71 16.65 -14.61
N LEU A 208 3.02 16.04 -13.64
CA LEU A 208 3.04 16.36 -12.22
C LEU A 208 2.70 17.84 -11.90
N ALA A 209 2.02 18.53 -12.83
CA ALA A 209 1.51 19.87 -12.58
C ALA A 209 0.37 19.81 -11.54
N GLU A 210 0.44 20.67 -10.51
CA GLU A 210 -0.61 20.79 -9.51
C GLU A 210 -1.90 21.32 -10.14
N SER A 211 -3.02 20.66 -9.87
CA SER A 211 -4.35 21.00 -10.39
C SER A 211 -5.41 21.19 -9.31
N GLY A 212 -5.07 21.00 -8.05
CA GLY A 212 -5.96 21.24 -6.92
C GLY A 212 -5.41 20.73 -5.61
N THR A 213 -5.96 21.24 -4.50
CA THR A 213 -5.61 20.82 -3.15
C THR A 213 -6.85 20.73 -2.28
N ALA A 214 -6.78 19.92 -1.22
CA ALA A 214 -7.75 19.91 -0.13
C ALA A 214 -7.03 19.78 1.21
N GLU A 215 -7.53 20.45 2.24
CA GLU A 215 -7.15 20.15 3.62
C GLU A 215 -7.76 18.82 4.03
N THR A 216 -7.04 18.05 4.84
CA THR A 216 -7.53 16.79 5.40
C THR A 216 -7.24 16.74 6.91
N GLY A 217 -7.44 15.58 7.55
CA GLY A 217 -7.13 15.40 8.95
C GLY A 217 -5.63 15.30 9.24
N GLU A 218 -5.29 15.27 10.52
CA GLU A 218 -3.92 15.22 11.00
C GLU A 218 -3.22 13.92 10.54
N ASP A 219 -1.97 14.05 10.05
CA ASP A 219 -1.08 12.98 9.68
C ASP A 219 -1.69 11.98 8.64
N PRO A 220 -2.08 12.44 7.43
CA PRO A 220 -2.63 11.57 6.40
C PRO A 220 -1.56 10.64 5.83
N THR A 221 -1.77 9.32 5.92
CA THR A 221 -0.79 8.28 5.54
C THR A 221 -1.17 7.49 4.31
N ARG A 222 -2.46 7.40 3.97
CA ARG A 222 -2.95 6.62 2.83
C ARG A 222 -4.06 7.35 2.10
N LEU A 223 -4.13 7.12 0.79
CA LEU A 223 -5.23 7.55 -0.07
C LEU A 223 -5.77 6.37 -0.86
N TYR A 224 -7.08 6.31 -1.01
CA TYR A 224 -7.77 5.27 -1.77
C TYR A 224 -8.85 5.86 -2.66
N TRP A 225 -8.97 5.34 -3.88
CA TRP A 225 -10.11 5.60 -4.73
C TRP A 225 -11.18 4.53 -4.47
N SER A 226 -12.35 4.94 -4.03
CA SER A 226 -13.42 4.01 -3.69
C SER A 226 -14.24 3.57 -4.91
N PRO A 227 -14.90 2.40 -4.85
CA PRO A 227 -15.85 1.97 -5.87
C PRO A 227 -17.01 2.95 -6.09
N CYS A 228 -17.32 3.78 -5.08
CA CYS A 228 -18.33 4.83 -5.15
C CYS A 228 -17.82 6.16 -5.72
N ASN A 229 -16.68 6.16 -6.41
CA ASN A 229 -16.06 7.33 -7.03
C ASN A 229 -15.76 8.47 -6.04
N ARG A 230 -15.24 8.14 -4.86
CA ARG A 230 -14.79 9.08 -3.84
C ARG A 230 -13.33 8.84 -3.53
N LEU A 231 -12.59 9.90 -3.25
CA LEU A 231 -11.25 9.81 -2.69
C LEU A 231 -11.38 9.69 -1.17
N ILE A 232 -10.70 8.71 -0.58
CA ILE A 232 -10.69 8.47 0.87
C ILE A 232 -9.28 8.70 1.40
N ALA A 233 -9.14 9.59 2.39
CA ALA A 233 -7.89 9.81 3.12
C ALA A 233 -7.97 9.13 4.49
N LEU A 234 -6.93 8.37 4.83
CA LEU A 234 -6.71 7.82 6.15
C LEU A 234 -5.82 8.77 6.94
N ASN A 235 -6.39 9.41 7.97
CA ASN A 235 -5.72 10.39 8.81
C ASN A 235 -5.28 9.71 10.11
N TYR A 236 -4.02 9.26 10.13
CA TYR A 236 -3.45 8.47 11.22
C TYR A 236 -3.42 9.23 12.55
N GLY A 237 -3.03 10.51 12.54
CA GLY A 237 -2.99 11.35 13.73
C GLY A 237 -4.38 11.67 14.27
N GLU A 238 -5.30 12.06 13.39
CA GLU A 238 -6.68 12.42 13.75
C GLU A 238 -7.56 11.21 14.08
N ARG A 239 -7.15 9.99 13.72
CA ARG A 239 -7.95 8.75 13.85
C ARG A 239 -9.26 8.85 13.09
N SER A 240 -9.20 9.27 11.83
CA SER A 240 -10.37 9.49 11.01
C SER A 240 -10.18 9.04 9.56
N LEU A 241 -11.28 8.82 8.88
CA LEU A 241 -11.38 8.80 7.44
C LEU A 241 -12.05 10.08 6.98
N ARG A 242 -11.55 10.71 5.93
CA ARG A 242 -12.25 11.80 5.25
C ARG A 242 -12.47 11.43 3.79
N PHE A 243 -13.63 11.79 3.28
CA PHE A 243 -14.12 11.48 1.95
C PHE A 243 -14.19 12.77 1.14
N PHE A 244 -13.67 12.73 -0.07
CA PHE A 244 -13.63 13.88 -0.96
C PHE A 244 -14.26 13.55 -2.31
N ASP A 245 -14.88 14.55 -2.91
CA ASP A 245 -15.11 14.54 -4.34
C ASP A 245 -13.74 14.68 -5.04
N PRO A 246 -13.34 13.71 -5.87
CA PRO A 246 -11.98 13.71 -6.42
C PRO A 246 -11.75 14.84 -7.44
N TYR A 247 -12.79 15.35 -8.07
CA TYR A 247 -12.66 16.38 -9.11
C TYR A 247 -12.72 17.79 -8.55
N THR A 248 -13.61 18.05 -7.61
CA THR A 248 -13.73 19.37 -6.97
C THR A 248 -12.83 19.52 -5.76
N MET A 249 -12.32 18.42 -5.20
CA MET A 249 -11.56 18.35 -3.94
C MET A 249 -12.37 18.78 -2.70
N ALA A 250 -13.70 18.90 -2.82
CA ALA A 250 -14.56 19.22 -1.70
C ALA A 250 -14.68 18.02 -0.73
N GLU A 251 -14.57 18.27 0.58
CA GLU A 251 -14.85 17.26 1.59
C GLU A 251 -16.35 16.95 1.61
N LEU A 252 -16.68 15.66 1.52
CA LEU A 252 -18.03 15.13 1.48
C LEU A 252 -18.50 14.58 2.83
N ALA A 253 -17.58 13.98 3.58
CA ALA A 253 -17.90 13.34 4.85
C ALA A 253 -16.64 13.03 5.66
N ARG A 254 -16.87 12.77 6.96
CA ARG A 254 -15.85 12.33 7.92
C ARG A 254 -16.40 11.16 8.75
N VAL A 255 -15.53 10.21 9.07
CA VAL A 255 -15.78 9.08 9.98
C VAL A 255 -14.69 9.04 11.03
N ASP A 256 -15.05 9.07 12.30
CA ASP A 256 -14.13 8.78 13.41
C ASP A 256 -13.91 7.26 13.46
N THR A 257 -12.66 6.85 13.50
CA THR A 257 -12.28 5.43 13.53
C THR A 257 -11.98 4.91 14.95
N GLY A 258 -11.93 5.79 15.95
CA GLY A 258 -11.59 5.45 17.34
C GLY A 258 -10.12 5.07 17.54
N ALA A 259 -9.56 4.27 16.64
CA ALA A 259 -8.16 3.88 16.59
C ALA A 259 -7.51 4.43 15.30
N LYS A 260 -6.17 4.38 15.20
CA LYS A 260 -5.44 4.91 14.04
C LYS A 260 -5.68 4.03 12.82
N PRO A 261 -6.20 4.56 11.70
CA PRO A 261 -6.39 3.79 10.47
C PRO A 261 -5.05 3.56 9.77
N ILE A 262 -4.76 2.32 9.42
CA ILE A 262 -3.50 1.90 8.80
C ILE A 262 -3.69 1.62 7.31
N ALA A 263 -4.66 0.76 6.97
CA ALA A 263 -4.92 0.36 5.59
C ALA A 263 -6.41 0.10 5.37
N LEU A 264 -6.83 0.21 4.11
CA LEU A 264 -8.23 -0.03 3.71
C LEU A 264 -8.25 -0.95 2.49
N ALA A 265 -9.20 -1.88 2.46
CA ALA A 265 -9.43 -2.76 1.32
C ALA A 265 -10.91 -2.79 0.94
N PHE A 266 -11.19 -2.77 -0.36
CA PHE A 266 -12.53 -2.94 -0.89
C PHE A 266 -12.78 -4.41 -1.23
N HIS A 267 -14.01 -4.84 -1.00
CA HIS A 267 -14.41 -6.20 -1.35
C HIS A 267 -14.70 -6.31 -2.85
N PRO A 268 -14.07 -7.23 -3.58
CA PRO A 268 -14.22 -7.29 -5.05
C PRO A 268 -15.65 -7.56 -5.54
N ALA A 269 -16.46 -8.24 -4.73
CA ALA A 269 -17.86 -8.57 -5.07
C ALA A 269 -18.90 -7.80 -4.26
N ASP A 270 -18.47 -6.89 -3.37
CA ASP A 270 -19.37 -6.06 -2.55
C ASP A 270 -18.86 -4.61 -2.52
N PRO A 271 -19.24 -3.79 -3.50
CA PRO A 271 -18.79 -2.40 -3.58
C PRO A 271 -19.38 -1.50 -2.47
N GLY A 272 -20.30 -2.00 -1.67
CA GLY A 272 -20.94 -1.25 -0.57
C GLY A 272 -20.12 -1.23 0.71
N HIS A 273 -19.10 -2.06 0.84
CA HIS A 273 -18.31 -2.17 2.05
C HIS A 273 -16.82 -2.07 1.80
N ALA A 274 -16.12 -1.53 2.81
CA ALA A 274 -14.67 -1.54 2.90
C ALA A 274 -14.23 -2.10 4.26
N TRP A 275 -13.07 -2.75 4.31
CA TRP A 275 -12.46 -3.22 5.55
C TRP A 275 -11.27 -2.34 5.88
N LEU A 276 -11.11 -2.04 7.15
CA LEU A 276 -10.15 -1.08 7.67
C LEU A 276 -9.28 -1.74 8.73
N ALA A 277 -7.98 -1.84 8.47
CA ALA A 277 -7.00 -2.25 9.46
C ALA A 277 -6.72 -1.09 10.42
N LEU A 278 -6.74 -1.35 11.72
CA LEU A 278 -6.59 -0.39 12.79
C LEU A 278 -5.42 -0.76 13.71
N ASN A 279 -4.73 0.23 14.26
CA ASN A 279 -3.54 0.02 15.10
C ASN A 279 -3.85 -0.54 16.50
N ASP A 280 -5.11 -0.80 16.82
CA ASP A 280 -5.54 -1.47 18.05
C ASP A 280 -5.66 -3.00 17.90
N ASP A 281 -4.94 -3.57 16.93
CA ASP A 281 -4.95 -5.00 16.62
C ASP A 281 -6.33 -5.50 16.13
N SER A 282 -7.02 -4.69 15.34
CA SER A 282 -8.35 -5.04 14.83
C SER A 282 -8.55 -4.71 13.36
N VAL A 283 -9.59 -5.31 12.79
CA VAL A 283 -10.18 -4.93 11.51
C VAL A 283 -11.61 -4.48 11.73
N GLY A 284 -11.96 -3.31 11.21
CA GLY A 284 -13.32 -2.81 11.13
C GLY A 284 -13.94 -3.03 9.75
N VAL A 285 -15.27 -3.00 9.67
CA VAL A 285 -16.02 -2.94 8.42
C VAL A 285 -16.81 -1.64 8.33
N LEU A 286 -16.64 -0.93 7.23
CA LEU A 286 -17.25 0.34 6.92
C LEU A 286 -18.31 0.16 5.84
N ASP A 287 -19.54 0.52 6.13
CA ASP A 287 -20.60 0.68 5.12
C ASP A 287 -20.37 2.02 4.38
N LEU A 288 -20.06 1.97 3.09
CA LEU A 288 -19.73 3.15 2.28
C LEU A 288 -20.93 4.05 1.97
N ARG A 289 -22.17 3.56 2.18
CA ARG A 289 -23.39 4.33 1.98
C ARG A 289 -23.80 5.09 3.24
N THR A 290 -23.79 4.42 4.39
CA THR A 290 -24.22 5.00 5.67
C THR A 290 -23.06 5.60 6.45
N LEU A 291 -21.82 5.27 6.09
CA LEU A 291 -20.58 5.62 6.77
C LEU A 291 -20.48 5.05 8.21
N ALA A 292 -21.25 4.02 8.48
CA ALA A 292 -21.20 3.32 9.76
C ALA A 292 -19.98 2.38 9.79
N LEU A 293 -19.10 2.60 10.75
CA LEU A 293 -17.95 1.73 11.03
C LEU A 293 -18.30 0.80 12.21
N ARG A 294 -18.02 -0.49 12.05
CA ARG A 294 -18.22 -1.51 13.09
C ARG A 294 -16.96 -2.35 13.23
N HIS A 295 -16.67 -2.82 14.44
CA HIS A 295 -15.66 -3.85 14.66
C HIS A 295 -16.04 -5.13 13.90
N ALA A 296 -15.09 -5.72 13.18
CA ALA A 296 -15.28 -6.98 12.48
C ALA A 296 -14.60 -8.14 13.23
N PHE A 297 -13.30 -8.06 13.45
CA PHE A 297 -12.54 -9.09 14.18
C PHE A 297 -11.19 -8.56 14.70
N ALA A 298 -10.62 -9.29 15.67
CA ALA A 298 -9.27 -9.03 16.17
C ALA A 298 -8.20 -9.70 15.29
N THR A 299 -7.03 -9.09 15.22
CA THR A 299 -5.87 -9.57 14.45
C THR A 299 -4.68 -9.87 15.37
N GLY A 300 -3.54 -10.20 14.81
CA GLY A 300 -2.26 -10.12 15.52
C GLY A 300 -1.77 -8.67 15.63
N LYS A 301 -0.53 -8.50 16.08
CA LYS A 301 0.02 -7.20 16.49
C LYS A 301 0.29 -6.26 15.32
N GLU A 302 -0.39 -5.12 15.34
CA GLU A 302 -0.29 -4.01 14.40
C GLU A 302 -0.47 -4.46 12.94
N PRO A 303 -1.74 -4.65 12.49
CA PRO A 303 -2.02 -4.99 11.11
C PRO A 303 -1.59 -3.84 10.20
N ASP A 304 -0.76 -4.14 9.20
CA ASP A 304 -0.20 -3.19 8.26
C ASP A 304 -0.38 -3.71 6.83
N GLY A 305 -1.04 -2.91 6.00
CA GLY A 305 -1.59 -3.40 4.74
C GLY A 305 -2.80 -4.31 4.93
N LEU A 306 -3.68 -4.34 3.95
CA LEU A 306 -4.89 -5.17 3.94
C LEU A 306 -5.32 -5.46 2.51
N ALA A 307 -5.65 -6.70 2.22
CA ALA A 307 -6.27 -7.08 0.96
C ALA A 307 -7.36 -8.12 1.17
N ILE A 308 -8.38 -8.12 0.29
CA ILE A 308 -9.48 -9.08 0.31
C ILE A 308 -9.44 -9.88 -0.98
N LEU A 309 -9.51 -11.21 -0.86
CA LEU A 309 -9.54 -12.12 -2.00
C LEU A 309 -10.26 -13.42 -1.64
N ALA A 310 -10.77 -14.11 -2.69
CA ALA A 310 -11.33 -15.44 -2.53
C ALA A 310 -10.22 -16.47 -2.52
N LEU A 311 -10.10 -17.24 -1.45
CA LEU A 311 -9.14 -18.34 -1.33
C LEU A 311 -9.86 -19.69 -1.25
N PRO A 312 -9.28 -20.77 -1.80
CA PRO A 312 -9.83 -22.11 -1.65
C PRO A 312 -9.93 -22.49 -0.18
N GLN A 313 -10.88 -23.36 0.15
CA GLN A 313 -10.90 -24.00 1.46
C GLN A 313 -9.74 -25.00 1.53
N PRO A 314 -9.04 -25.10 2.69
CA PRO A 314 -8.01 -26.11 2.89
C PRO A 314 -8.57 -27.54 2.83
#